data_1784806ded2040f2956458bbf04ec8b9
#
_entry.id   1784806ded2040f2956458bbf04ec8b9
#
_cell.length_a   1.000
_cell.length_b   1.000
_cell.length_c   1.000
_cell.angle_alpha   90.00
_cell.angle_beta   90.00
_cell.angle_gamma   90.00
#
_symmetry.space_group_name_H-M   'P 1'
#
loop_
_entity.id
_entity.type
_entity.pdbx_description
1 polymer ?
#
loop_
_entity_poly.entity_id
_entity_poly.type
_entity_poly.pdbx_seq_one_letter_code
_entity_poly.pdbx_strand_id
1 'polypeptide(L)'
;LMRSSAASDVYKRQVPQELNITIDKALQMNPEFKGIYDSDARVHEMIDMAKRLEGLPNHTSVHAAGVVIYPGVASDYVPLGRANDGSPTAEYNMVQLEELGLLKMDFLGLRTLTVLKDSVKNIKASRGIDVDIDHIDFNDKGTLDFIGTGKTEGVFQLESAGMQSFMKELSPQSFEDIVAGISLYRPGPMDFIPNYIKGKNNPKEISYVTPELESILEPTYGCIVYQEQVMQIVQKLAGYTLSLIHISEPTRLQLIS
;
A
#
# COMPACT_ATOMS: atom_id res chain seq x y z
N LEU A 1 29.73 4.31 15.84
CA LEU A 1 29.34 3.90 14.49
C LEU A 1 30.20 2.72 14.05
N MET A 2 29.75 1.50 14.34
CA MET A 2 30.37 0.34 13.72
C MET A 2 30.11 0.42 12.21
N ARG A 3 31.16 0.71 11.44
CA ARG A 3 31.12 0.59 9.99
C ARG A 3 30.83 -0.88 9.66
N SER A 4 29.72 -1.15 9.04
CA SER A 4 29.45 -2.44 8.40
C SER A 4 30.67 -2.79 7.55
N SER A 5 31.28 -3.95 7.78
CA SER A 5 32.43 -4.36 6.98
C SER A 5 31.96 -4.56 5.53
N ALA A 6 32.80 -4.24 4.54
CA ALA A 6 32.47 -4.45 3.13
C ALA A 6 31.98 -5.89 2.84
N ALA A 7 32.46 -6.88 3.59
CA ALA A 7 32.00 -8.25 3.53
C ALA A 7 30.51 -8.41 3.90
N SER A 8 30.03 -7.75 4.98
CA SER A 8 28.61 -7.87 5.37
C SER A 8 27.67 -7.23 4.35
N ASP A 9 28.12 -6.21 3.62
CA ASP A 9 27.33 -5.58 2.57
C ASP A 9 27.22 -6.45 1.30
N VAL A 10 28.22 -7.27 1.02
CA VAL A 10 28.18 -8.24 -0.08
C VAL A 10 27.10 -9.30 0.18
N TYR A 11 27.03 -9.85 1.38
CA TYR A 11 26.03 -10.88 1.72
C TYR A 11 24.62 -10.33 1.76
N LYS A 12 24.41 -9.10 2.24
CA LYS A 12 23.10 -8.43 2.22
C LYS A 12 22.53 -8.27 0.81
N ARG A 13 23.39 -8.04 -0.19
CA ARG A 13 22.96 -7.86 -1.59
C ARG A 13 22.58 -9.18 -2.26
N GLN A 14 22.90 -10.32 -1.67
CA GLN A 14 22.56 -11.63 -2.20
C GLN A 14 21.20 -12.13 -1.73
N VAL A 15 20.60 -11.48 -0.72
CA VAL A 15 19.22 -11.75 -0.33
C VAL A 15 18.29 -11.04 -1.32
N PRO A 16 17.39 -11.78 -2.01
CA PRO A 16 16.43 -11.16 -2.92
C PRO A 16 15.56 -10.11 -2.22
N GLN A 17 15.21 -9.05 -2.95
CA GLN A 17 14.34 -7.99 -2.43
C GLN A 17 12.87 -8.36 -2.67
N GLU A 18 12.40 -9.37 -1.96
CA GLU A 18 11.01 -9.81 -1.99
C GLU A 18 10.32 -9.54 -0.65
N LEU A 19 9.03 -9.28 -0.71
CA LEU A 19 8.25 -9.05 0.51
C LEU A 19 8.20 -10.34 1.34
N ASN A 20 8.44 -10.25 2.64
CA ASN A 20 8.44 -11.38 3.57
C ASN A 20 9.46 -12.50 3.22
N ILE A 21 10.56 -12.15 2.54
CA ILE A 21 11.65 -13.10 2.30
C ILE A 21 12.28 -13.54 3.63
N THR A 22 12.44 -14.83 3.80
CA THR A 22 13.22 -15.39 4.91
C THR A 22 14.61 -15.80 4.44
N ILE A 23 15.55 -15.90 5.37
CA ILE A 23 16.92 -16.35 5.04
C ILE A 23 16.89 -17.74 4.41
N ASP A 24 16.03 -18.64 4.88
CA ASP A 24 15.89 -19.98 4.31
C ASP A 24 15.36 -19.93 2.87
N LYS A 25 14.37 -19.10 2.57
CA LYS A 25 13.90 -18.89 1.20
C LYS A 25 15.00 -18.26 0.34
N ALA A 26 15.74 -17.27 0.84
CA ALA A 26 16.83 -16.65 0.13
C ALA A 26 17.93 -17.65 -0.25
N LEU A 27 18.27 -18.57 0.65
CA LEU A 27 19.23 -19.65 0.39
C LEU A 27 18.72 -20.64 -0.68
N GLN A 28 17.41 -20.87 -0.77
CA GLN A 28 16.82 -21.72 -1.80
C GLN A 28 16.77 -21.01 -3.18
N MET A 29 16.53 -19.72 -3.20
CA MET A 29 16.35 -18.93 -4.42
C MET A 29 17.66 -18.49 -5.05
N ASN A 30 18.71 -18.29 -4.24
CA ASN A 30 20.02 -17.81 -4.72
C ASN A 30 21.11 -18.89 -4.54
N PRO A 31 21.47 -19.61 -5.64
CA PRO A 31 22.49 -20.67 -5.59
C PRO A 31 23.88 -20.16 -5.17
N GLU A 32 24.23 -18.91 -5.51
CA GLU A 32 25.50 -18.31 -5.13
C GLU A 32 25.55 -18.08 -3.62
N PHE A 33 24.48 -17.53 -3.04
CA PHE A 33 24.37 -17.34 -1.61
C PHE A 33 24.45 -18.69 -0.86
N LYS A 34 23.76 -19.71 -1.36
CA LYS A 34 23.82 -21.05 -0.84
C LYS A 34 25.23 -21.64 -0.94
N GLY A 35 25.91 -21.47 -2.06
CA GLY A 35 27.28 -21.96 -2.26
C GLY A 35 28.27 -21.36 -1.25
N ILE A 36 28.13 -20.08 -0.92
CA ILE A 36 28.95 -19.42 0.09
C ILE A 36 28.59 -19.95 1.49
N TYR A 37 27.33 -20.10 1.79
CA TYR A 37 26.85 -20.67 3.05
C TYR A 37 27.38 -22.09 3.30
N ASP A 38 27.42 -22.94 2.26
CA ASP A 38 27.87 -24.33 2.35
C ASP A 38 29.40 -24.47 2.38
N SER A 39 30.15 -23.50 1.81
CA SER A 39 31.62 -23.61 1.66
C SER A 39 32.44 -22.89 2.72
N ASP A 40 31.90 -21.85 3.40
CA ASP A 40 32.60 -21.06 4.41
C ASP A 40 31.98 -21.25 5.79
N ALA A 41 32.70 -21.90 6.68
CA ALA A 41 32.26 -22.20 8.04
C ALA A 41 31.89 -20.93 8.85
N ARG A 42 32.56 -19.81 8.63
CA ARG A 42 32.24 -18.54 9.32
C ARG A 42 30.94 -17.94 8.81
N VAL A 43 30.71 -18.02 7.50
CA VAL A 43 29.46 -17.57 6.89
C VAL A 43 28.30 -18.45 7.35
N HIS A 44 28.52 -19.76 7.41
CA HIS A 44 27.55 -20.71 7.92
C HIS A 44 27.11 -20.35 9.35
N GLU A 45 28.05 -20.19 10.29
CA GLU A 45 27.76 -19.80 11.67
C GLU A 45 27.05 -18.46 11.78
N MET A 46 27.49 -17.46 10.98
CA MET A 46 26.88 -16.13 10.94
C MET A 46 25.42 -16.18 10.45
N ILE A 47 25.15 -16.92 9.40
CA ILE A 47 23.81 -17.05 8.82
C ILE A 47 22.88 -17.84 9.75
N ASP A 48 23.37 -18.89 10.40
CA ASP A 48 22.59 -19.65 11.39
C ASP A 48 22.25 -18.78 12.61
N MET A 49 23.16 -17.92 13.04
CA MET A 49 22.86 -16.94 14.08
C MET A 49 21.83 -15.91 13.59
N ALA A 50 21.93 -15.44 12.35
CA ALA A 50 20.98 -14.51 11.75
C ALA A 50 19.57 -15.13 11.65
N LYS A 51 19.44 -16.40 11.27
CA LYS A 51 18.16 -17.13 11.28
C LYS A 51 17.49 -17.15 12.66
N ARG A 52 18.28 -17.27 13.73
CA ARG A 52 17.75 -17.23 15.10
C ARG A 52 17.25 -15.86 15.54
N LEU A 53 17.74 -14.78 14.89
CA LEU A 53 17.35 -13.40 15.14
C LEU A 53 16.29 -12.90 14.17
N GLU A 54 16.03 -13.65 13.08
CA GLU A 54 15.04 -13.31 12.07
C GLU A 54 13.64 -13.23 12.69
N GLY A 55 12.90 -12.18 12.33
CA GLY A 55 11.54 -11.95 12.84
C GLY A 55 11.45 -11.37 14.25
N LEU A 56 12.58 -11.20 14.96
CA LEU A 56 12.56 -10.54 16.26
C LEU A 56 12.43 -9.02 16.09
N PRO A 57 11.57 -8.36 16.89
CA PRO A 57 11.51 -6.90 16.93
C PRO A 57 12.86 -6.33 17.32
N ASN A 58 13.39 -5.38 16.56
CA ASN A 58 14.72 -4.79 16.78
C ASN A 58 14.68 -3.28 17.08
N HIS A 59 13.57 -2.62 16.85
CA HIS A 59 13.38 -1.21 17.17
C HIS A 59 11.90 -0.89 17.31
N THR A 60 11.59 0.17 18.06
CA THR A 60 10.27 0.78 18.13
C THR A 60 10.26 2.07 17.30
N SER A 61 9.14 2.38 16.71
CA SER A 61 8.91 3.63 15.99
C SER A 61 7.53 4.20 16.33
N VAL A 62 7.36 5.49 16.06
CA VAL A 62 6.06 6.17 16.20
C VAL A 62 5.25 5.95 14.94
N HIS A 63 3.99 5.57 15.08
CA HIS A 63 3.08 5.53 13.95
C HIS A 63 2.75 6.96 13.51
N ALA A 64 2.78 7.22 12.20
CA ALA A 64 2.62 8.58 11.66
C ALA A 64 1.27 9.24 12.00
N ALA A 65 0.22 8.45 12.18
CA ALA A 65 -1.15 8.94 12.36
C ALA A 65 -1.97 8.14 13.38
N GLY A 66 -1.47 6.99 13.84
CA GLY A 66 -2.20 6.10 14.77
C GLY A 66 -2.13 6.59 16.21
N VAL A 67 -3.29 6.70 16.83
CA VAL A 67 -3.45 7.04 18.25
C VAL A 67 -4.22 5.93 18.92
N VAL A 68 -3.71 5.43 20.06
CA VAL A 68 -4.40 4.42 20.86
C VAL A 68 -5.26 5.12 21.90
N ILE A 69 -6.53 4.73 21.99
CA ILE A 69 -7.52 5.29 22.91
C ILE A 69 -7.67 4.36 24.11
N TYR A 70 -7.59 4.93 25.30
CA TYR A 70 -7.70 4.26 26.58
C TYR A 70 -8.88 4.82 27.39
N PRO A 71 -9.59 4.00 28.15
CA PRO A 71 -10.68 4.48 29.00
C PRO A 71 -10.20 5.18 30.30
N GLY A 72 -8.90 5.23 30.56
CA GLY A 72 -8.27 5.80 31.74
C GLY A 72 -6.83 6.25 31.48
N VAL A 73 -5.92 5.88 32.35
CA VAL A 73 -4.48 6.17 32.18
C VAL A 73 -3.80 5.07 31.37
N ALA A 74 -3.09 5.43 30.33
CA ALA A 74 -2.48 4.48 29.38
C ALA A 74 -1.56 3.44 30.06
N SER A 75 -0.79 3.87 31.08
CA SER A 75 0.11 2.99 31.83
C SER A 75 -0.57 1.87 32.63
N ASP A 76 -1.88 1.96 32.83
CA ASP A 76 -2.64 0.92 33.54
C ASP A 76 -2.99 -0.26 32.61
N TYR A 77 -2.84 -0.06 31.29
CA TYR A 77 -3.18 -1.05 30.28
C TYR A 77 -1.98 -1.59 29.55
N VAL A 78 -0.98 -0.74 29.27
CA VAL A 78 0.19 -1.11 28.46
C VAL A 78 1.47 -0.47 28.98
N PRO A 79 2.62 -1.12 28.84
CA PRO A 79 3.90 -0.47 29.09
C PRO A 79 4.09 0.67 28.08
N LEU A 80 4.64 1.77 28.56
CA LEU A 80 4.90 2.97 27.78
C LEU A 80 6.40 3.18 27.58
N GLY A 81 6.80 3.37 26.35
CA GLY A 81 8.12 3.82 25.94
C GLY A 81 8.13 5.31 25.59
N ARG A 82 9.30 5.79 25.21
CA ARG A 82 9.49 7.14 24.67
C ARG A 82 10.11 7.08 23.30
N ALA A 83 9.50 7.78 22.36
CA ALA A 83 10.06 8.00 21.04
C ALA A 83 11.24 8.99 21.09
N ASN A 84 11.97 9.13 19.97
CA ASN A 84 13.11 10.04 19.86
C ASN A 84 12.76 11.51 20.09
N ASP A 85 11.52 11.91 19.80
CA ASP A 85 10.99 13.25 20.03
C ASP A 85 10.44 13.45 21.46
N GLY A 86 10.53 12.40 22.29
CA GLY A 86 10.03 12.40 23.68
C GLY A 86 8.57 12.07 23.84
N SER A 87 7.81 11.86 22.77
CA SER A 87 6.41 11.47 22.82
C SER A 87 6.22 10.07 23.43
N PRO A 88 5.16 9.83 24.21
CA PRO A 88 4.86 8.50 24.76
C PRO A 88 4.38 7.56 23.63
N THR A 89 4.87 6.32 23.67
CA THR A 89 4.47 5.25 22.75
C THR A 89 4.07 4.02 23.53
N ALA A 90 3.04 3.29 23.04
CA ALA A 90 2.75 1.96 23.54
C ALA A 90 3.81 0.97 23.04
N GLU A 91 4.32 0.09 23.92
CA GLU A 91 5.33 -0.91 23.56
C GLU A 91 4.73 -2.18 22.96
N TYR A 92 3.41 -2.30 22.94
CA TYR A 92 2.73 -3.43 22.29
C TYR A 92 2.43 -3.13 20.83
N ASN A 93 2.46 -4.19 19.99
CA ASN A 93 2.07 -4.10 18.60
C ASN A 93 0.53 -3.99 18.46
N MET A 94 0.05 -3.71 17.23
CA MET A 94 -1.38 -3.49 16.97
C MET A 94 -2.24 -4.68 17.38
N VAL A 95 -1.82 -5.91 17.09
CA VAL A 95 -2.57 -7.14 17.43
C VAL A 95 -2.73 -7.28 18.94
N GLN A 96 -1.67 -7.08 19.70
CA GLN A 96 -1.72 -7.12 21.16
C GLN A 96 -2.62 -6.03 21.76
N LEU A 97 -2.64 -4.84 21.16
CA LEU A 97 -3.51 -3.76 21.58
C LEU A 97 -4.99 -4.11 21.34
N GLU A 98 -5.30 -4.73 20.21
CA GLU A 98 -6.66 -5.21 19.89
C GLU A 98 -7.11 -6.34 20.81
N GLU A 99 -6.23 -7.31 21.12
CA GLU A 99 -6.48 -8.39 22.09
C GLU A 99 -6.78 -7.85 23.50
N LEU A 100 -6.20 -6.72 23.88
CA LEU A 100 -6.50 -6.02 25.13
C LEU A 100 -7.79 -5.19 25.06
N GLY A 101 -8.48 -5.19 23.92
CA GLY A 101 -9.72 -4.43 23.71
C GLY A 101 -9.50 -2.92 23.57
N LEU A 102 -8.28 -2.49 23.23
CA LEU A 102 -7.95 -1.09 23.01
C LEU A 102 -8.19 -0.69 21.56
N LEU A 103 -8.65 0.53 21.35
CA LEU A 103 -8.95 1.05 20.02
C LEU A 103 -7.76 1.87 19.49
N LYS A 104 -7.18 1.46 18.36
CA LYS A 104 -6.27 2.29 17.59
C LYS A 104 -7.04 3.03 16.50
N MET A 105 -6.99 4.35 16.52
CA MET A 105 -7.56 5.19 15.46
C MET A 105 -6.45 5.86 14.66
N ASP A 106 -6.56 5.84 13.34
CA ASP A 106 -5.61 6.47 12.43
C ASP A 106 -6.18 7.80 11.92
N PHE A 107 -5.55 8.91 12.32
CA PHE A 107 -5.92 10.25 11.89
C PHE A 107 -5.04 10.68 10.73
N LEU A 108 -5.40 10.22 9.53
CA LEU A 108 -4.65 10.50 8.31
C LEU A 108 -5.10 11.84 7.71
N GLY A 109 -4.16 12.77 7.57
CA GLY A 109 -4.35 14.03 6.87
C GLY A 109 -3.50 14.10 5.60
N LEU A 110 -3.95 14.87 4.62
CA LEU A 110 -3.22 15.10 3.37
C LEU A 110 -2.68 16.53 3.34
N ARG A 111 -1.36 16.68 3.38
CA ARG A 111 -0.70 18.00 3.24
C ARG A 111 -1.02 18.68 1.91
N THR A 112 -1.22 17.90 0.85
CA THR A 112 -1.58 18.40 -0.48
C THR A 112 -2.88 19.18 -0.45
N LEU A 113 -3.88 18.77 0.34
CA LEU A 113 -5.12 19.52 0.49
C LEU A 113 -4.89 20.90 1.15
N THR A 114 -3.95 20.99 2.09
CA THR A 114 -3.55 22.26 2.68
C THR A 114 -2.87 23.16 1.64
N VAL A 115 -1.98 22.62 0.80
CA VAL A 115 -1.34 23.35 -0.28
C VAL A 115 -2.38 23.89 -1.27
N LEU A 116 -3.35 23.07 -1.67
CA LEU A 116 -4.45 23.50 -2.55
C LEU A 116 -5.26 24.65 -1.91
N LYS A 117 -5.66 24.49 -0.66
CA LYS A 117 -6.40 25.52 0.09
C LYS A 117 -5.63 26.84 0.16
N ASP A 118 -4.34 26.77 0.46
CA ASP A 118 -3.50 27.97 0.56
C ASP A 118 -3.23 28.60 -0.83
N SER A 119 -3.13 27.79 -1.88
CA SER A 119 -3.03 28.26 -3.26
C SER A 119 -4.27 29.04 -3.68
N VAL A 120 -5.46 28.53 -3.40
CA VAL A 120 -6.74 29.23 -3.66
C VAL A 120 -6.79 30.58 -2.94
N LYS A 121 -6.42 30.61 -1.64
CA LYS A 121 -6.35 31.87 -0.88
C LYS A 121 -5.36 32.86 -1.48
N ASN A 122 -4.18 32.42 -1.90
CA ASN A 122 -3.16 33.25 -2.49
C ASN A 122 -3.60 33.82 -3.84
N ILE A 123 -4.29 33.05 -4.67
CA ILE A 123 -4.87 33.48 -5.94
C ILE A 123 -5.91 34.58 -5.68
N LYS A 124 -6.80 34.37 -4.71
CA LYS A 124 -7.80 35.36 -4.33
C LYS A 124 -7.16 36.68 -3.84
N ALA A 125 -6.16 36.58 -2.97
CA ALA A 125 -5.47 37.75 -2.42
C ALA A 125 -4.66 38.50 -3.47
N SER A 126 -4.00 37.81 -4.40
CA SER A 126 -3.09 38.45 -5.39
C SER A 126 -3.77 38.86 -6.68
N ARG A 127 -4.84 38.17 -7.09
CA ARG A 127 -5.50 38.38 -8.40
C ARG A 127 -6.99 38.71 -8.30
N GLY A 128 -7.59 38.64 -7.10
CA GLY A 128 -9.02 38.87 -6.89
C GLY A 128 -9.92 37.79 -7.50
N ILE A 129 -9.35 36.65 -7.94
CA ILE A 129 -10.08 35.53 -8.56
C ILE A 129 -10.48 34.52 -7.48
N ASP A 130 -11.77 34.22 -7.41
CA ASP A 130 -12.27 33.08 -6.65
C ASP A 130 -12.18 31.80 -7.51
N VAL A 131 -11.38 30.85 -7.05
CA VAL A 131 -11.25 29.52 -7.70
C VAL A 131 -12.12 28.54 -6.94
N ASP A 132 -13.15 28.04 -7.61
CA ASP A 132 -14.02 26.98 -7.09
C ASP A 132 -13.43 25.62 -7.46
N ILE A 133 -12.78 24.95 -6.47
CA ILE A 133 -12.19 23.62 -6.66
C ILE A 133 -13.19 22.48 -6.44
N ASP A 134 -14.36 22.77 -5.90
CA ASP A 134 -15.38 21.76 -5.62
C ASP A 134 -16.23 21.44 -6.87
N HIS A 135 -16.22 22.33 -7.87
CA HIS A 135 -16.99 22.20 -9.11
C HIS A 135 -16.12 22.20 -10.37
N ILE A 136 -14.89 21.70 -10.28
CA ILE A 136 -14.04 21.50 -11.48
C ILE A 136 -14.53 20.32 -12.31
N ASP A 137 -14.32 20.41 -13.64
CA ASP A 137 -14.58 19.28 -14.53
C ASP A 137 -13.49 18.22 -14.40
N PHE A 138 -13.82 17.11 -13.74
CA PHE A 138 -12.90 15.98 -13.57
C PHE A 138 -12.64 15.21 -14.87
N ASN A 139 -13.43 15.43 -15.91
CA ASN A 139 -13.29 14.79 -17.22
C ASN A 139 -12.72 15.75 -18.29
N ASP A 140 -12.03 16.82 -17.85
CA ASP A 140 -11.33 17.70 -18.77
C ASP A 140 -10.33 16.91 -19.62
N LYS A 141 -10.63 16.85 -20.93
CA LYS A 141 -9.84 16.06 -21.87
C LYS A 141 -8.38 16.48 -21.93
N GLY A 142 -8.11 17.79 -21.83
CA GLY A 142 -6.76 18.31 -21.87
C GLY A 142 -5.91 17.79 -20.69
N THR A 143 -6.48 17.76 -19.51
CA THR A 143 -5.85 17.23 -18.30
C THR A 143 -5.65 15.72 -18.37
N LEU A 144 -6.64 14.97 -18.85
CA LEU A 144 -6.53 13.52 -19.01
C LEU A 144 -5.46 13.13 -20.06
N ASP A 145 -5.45 13.82 -21.20
CA ASP A 145 -4.43 13.63 -22.24
C ASP A 145 -3.02 13.97 -21.69
N PHE A 146 -2.89 15.04 -20.90
CA PHE A 146 -1.62 15.40 -20.25
C PHE A 146 -1.14 14.28 -19.29
N ILE A 147 -2.01 13.76 -18.43
CA ILE A 147 -1.68 12.64 -17.52
C ILE A 147 -1.24 11.42 -18.34
N GLY A 148 -1.93 11.13 -19.45
CA GLY A 148 -1.60 10.05 -20.40
C GLY A 148 -0.25 10.20 -21.09
N THR A 149 0.38 11.39 -21.07
CA THR A 149 1.77 11.55 -21.55
C THR A 149 2.80 10.94 -20.59
N GLY A 150 2.45 10.72 -19.33
CA GLY A 150 3.35 10.32 -18.26
C GLY A 150 4.29 11.42 -17.78
N LYS A 151 4.14 12.68 -18.25
CA LYS A 151 4.95 13.84 -17.83
C LYS A 151 4.32 14.48 -16.59
N THR A 152 4.23 13.72 -15.52
CA THR A 152 3.50 14.08 -14.29
C THR A 152 4.43 14.35 -13.11
N GLU A 153 5.61 14.90 -13.38
CA GLU A 153 6.53 15.37 -12.35
C GLU A 153 5.85 16.44 -11.48
N GLY A 154 5.89 16.25 -10.17
CA GLY A 154 5.26 17.15 -9.19
C GLY A 154 3.74 17.02 -9.09
N VAL A 155 3.10 16.10 -9.82
CA VAL A 155 1.69 15.75 -9.63
C VAL A 155 1.57 14.70 -8.55
N PHE A 156 0.89 15.04 -7.45
CA PHE A 156 0.75 14.16 -6.30
C PHE A 156 0.28 12.75 -6.71
N GLN A 157 0.94 11.73 -6.17
CA GLN A 157 0.74 10.30 -6.45
C GLN A 157 1.09 9.83 -7.88
N LEU A 158 1.27 10.73 -8.85
CA LEU A 158 1.58 10.38 -10.24
C LEU A 158 3.04 10.64 -10.63
N GLU A 159 3.90 11.04 -9.68
CA GLU A 159 5.24 11.55 -9.93
C GLU A 159 6.35 10.49 -9.95
N SER A 160 6.12 9.28 -9.44
CA SER A 160 7.13 8.23 -9.48
C SER A 160 7.33 7.69 -10.90
N ALA A 161 8.57 7.33 -11.27
CA ALA A 161 8.89 6.84 -12.61
C ALA A 161 8.02 5.65 -13.04
N GLY A 162 7.71 4.73 -12.09
CA GLY A 162 6.83 3.61 -12.36
C GLY A 162 5.39 4.03 -12.62
N MET A 163 4.87 4.98 -11.84
CA MET A 163 3.52 5.51 -12.04
C MET A 163 3.41 6.31 -13.33
N GLN A 164 4.42 7.10 -13.70
CA GLN A 164 4.49 7.82 -14.97
C GLN A 164 4.43 6.86 -16.16
N SER A 165 5.20 5.78 -16.10
CA SER A 165 5.19 4.73 -17.14
C SER A 165 3.82 4.05 -17.22
N PHE A 166 3.22 3.76 -16.08
CA PHE A 166 1.90 3.14 -16.02
C PHE A 166 0.79 4.09 -16.53
N MET A 167 0.79 5.38 -16.16
CA MET A 167 -0.19 6.34 -16.68
C MET A 167 -0.09 6.51 -18.20
N LYS A 168 1.11 6.44 -18.75
CA LYS A 168 1.32 6.45 -20.20
C LYS A 168 0.71 5.22 -20.87
N GLU A 169 0.85 4.04 -20.28
CA GLU A 169 0.28 2.79 -20.80
C GLU A 169 -1.24 2.74 -20.63
N LEU A 170 -1.74 3.19 -19.48
CA LEU A 170 -3.16 3.26 -19.15
C LEU A 170 -3.91 4.23 -20.08
N SER A 171 -3.26 5.34 -20.47
CA SER A 171 -3.86 6.39 -21.30
C SER A 171 -5.27 6.77 -20.82
N PRO A 172 -5.40 7.43 -19.66
CA PRO A 172 -6.69 7.65 -19.02
C PRO A 172 -7.62 8.50 -19.91
N GLN A 173 -8.88 8.10 -20.01
CA GLN A 173 -9.91 8.77 -20.79
C GLN A 173 -11.04 9.32 -19.91
N SER A 174 -11.05 8.95 -18.64
CA SER A 174 -11.99 9.39 -17.63
C SER A 174 -11.31 9.56 -16.27
N PHE A 175 -11.99 10.22 -15.34
CA PHE A 175 -11.55 10.32 -13.96
C PHE A 175 -11.48 8.93 -13.30
N GLU A 176 -12.41 8.06 -13.63
CA GLU A 176 -12.48 6.69 -13.14
C GLU A 176 -11.24 5.88 -13.50
N ASP A 177 -10.65 6.11 -14.68
CA ASP A 177 -9.41 5.47 -15.09
C ASP A 177 -8.24 5.88 -14.17
N ILE A 178 -8.20 7.14 -13.73
CA ILE A 178 -7.18 7.63 -12.80
C ILE A 178 -7.37 6.99 -11.43
N VAL A 179 -8.60 6.93 -10.94
CA VAL A 179 -8.96 6.30 -9.65
C VAL A 179 -8.55 4.82 -9.66
N ALA A 180 -8.92 4.10 -10.73
CA ALA A 180 -8.53 2.70 -10.90
C ALA A 180 -7.01 2.53 -11.00
N GLY A 181 -6.34 3.42 -11.74
CA GLY A 181 -4.90 3.41 -11.88
C GLY A 181 -4.17 3.56 -10.55
N ILE A 182 -4.55 4.53 -9.73
CA ILE A 182 -3.97 4.73 -8.39
C ILE A 182 -4.26 3.51 -7.49
N SER A 183 -5.42 2.88 -7.65
CA SER A 183 -5.82 1.72 -6.86
C SER A 183 -5.08 0.44 -7.26
N LEU A 184 -4.80 0.27 -8.56
CA LEU A 184 -4.06 -0.87 -9.09
C LEU A 184 -2.55 -0.79 -8.82
N TYR A 185 -1.99 0.42 -8.77
CA TYR A 185 -0.55 0.61 -8.58
C TYR A 185 -0.15 0.44 -7.09
N ARG A 186 -0.36 -0.75 -6.56
CA ARG A 186 -0.02 -1.17 -5.18
C ARG A 186 0.48 -2.61 -5.20
N PRO A 187 1.36 -3.01 -4.27
CA PRO A 187 1.74 -4.41 -4.12
C PRO A 187 0.51 -5.31 -4.01
N GLY A 188 0.45 -6.37 -4.80
CA GLY A 188 -0.70 -7.28 -4.93
C GLY A 188 -1.58 -6.94 -6.14
N PRO A 189 -2.39 -5.88 -6.13
CA PRO A 189 -3.22 -5.51 -7.28
C PRO A 189 -2.46 -5.20 -8.58
N MET A 190 -1.18 -4.85 -8.47
CA MET A 190 -0.33 -4.50 -9.62
C MET A 190 -0.24 -5.61 -10.67
N ASP A 191 -0.36 -6.87 -10.27
CA ASP A 191 -0.34 -8.02 -11.17
C ASP A 191 -1.56 -8.06 -12.13
N PHE A 192 -2.64 -7.34 -11.79
CA PHE A 192 -3.83 -7.24 -12.62
C PHE A 192 -3.80 -6.08 -13.63
N ILE A 193 -2.78 -5.22 -13.60
CA ILE A 193 -2.64 -4.09 -14.53
C ILE A 193 -2.73 -4.53 -16.00
N PRO A 194 -2.03 -5.59 -16.47
CA PRO A 194 -2.13 -6.02 -17.86
C PRO A 194 -3.55 -6.42 -18.25
N ASN A 195 -4.27 -7.11 -17.36
CA ASN A 195 -5.65 -7.54 -17.61
C ASN A 195 -6.60 -6.34 -17.67
N TYR A 196 -6.43 -5.35 -16.78
CA TYR A 196 -7.20 -4.12 -16.79
C TYR A 196 -7.02 -3.34 -18.09
N ILE A 197 -5.78 -3.13 -18.53
CA ILE A 197 -5.48 -2.43 -19.78
C ILE A 197 -6.01 -3.19 -21.00
N LYS A 198 -5.87 -4.53 -21.01
CA LYS A 198 -6.42 -5.36 -22.07
C LYS A 198 -7.95 -5.23 -22.13
N GLY A 199 -8.64 -5.34 -21.01
CA GLY A 199 -10.09 -5.21 -20.92
C GLY A 199 -10.57 -3.82 -21.33
N LYS A 200 -9.87 -2.76 -20.91
CA LYS A 200 -10.14 -1.38 -21.31
C LYS A 200 -10.06 -1.18 -22.82
N ASN A 201 -9.01 -1.71 -23.45
CA ASN A 201 -8.79 -1.57 -24.90
C ASN A 201 -9.70 -2.47 -25.73
N ASN A 202 -10.14 -3.62 -25.19
CA ASN A 202 -10.96 -4.61 -25.87
C ASN A 202 -12.14 -5.06 -24.99
N PRO A 203 -13.16 -4.23 -24.74
CA PRO A 203 -14.27 -4.59 -23.86
C PRO A 203 -15.04 -5.85 -24.27
N LYS A 204 -14.99 -6.20 -25.55
CA LYS A 204 -15.66 -7.41 -26.09
C LYS A 204 -14.95 -8.72 -25.72
N GLU A 205 -13.70 -8.66 -25.27
CA GLU A 205 -12.91 -9.82 -24.86
C GLU A 205 -12.98 -10.08 -23.34
N ILE A 206 -13.72 -9.24 -22.59
CA ILE A 206 -13.89 -9.42 -21.15
C ILE A 206 -14.73 -10.68 -20.92
N SER A 207 -14.23 -11.58 -20.11
CA SER A 207 -14.96 -12.76 -19.66
C SER A 207 -15.16 -12.72 -18.15
N TYR A 208 -16.38 -12.97 -17.72
CA TYR A 208 -16.72 -13.05 -16.30
C TYR A 208 -16.84 -14.52 -15.89
N VAL A 209 -16.36 -14.85 -14.70
CA VAL A 209 -16.44 -16.22 -14.16
C VAL A 209 -17.90 -16.66 -14.04
N THR A 210 -18.79 -15.74 -13.68
CA THR A 210 -20.24 -15.93 -13.65
C THR A 210 -20.93 -14.66 -14.18
N PRO A 211 -22.14 -14.78 -14.79
CA PRO A 211 -22.87 -13.62 -15.31
C PRO A 211 -23.20 -12.57 -14.23
N GLU A 212 -23.35 -13.01 -12.98
CA GLU A 212 -23.66 -12.14 -11.87
C GLU A 212 -22.57 -11.11 -11.59
N LEU A 213 -21.33 -11.40 -11.97
CA LEU A 213 -20.18 -10.51 -11.75
C LEU A 213 -20.12 -9.34 -12.74
N GLU A 214 -20.77 -9.46 -13.91
CA GLU A 214 -20.75 -8.43 -14.94
C GLU A 214 -21.16 -7.07 -14.39
N SER A 215 -22.29 -6.98 -13.72
CA SER A 215 -22.79 -5.71 -13.17
C SER A 215 -21.89 -5.08 -12.08
N ILE A 216 -20.98 -5.85 -11.50
CA ILE A 216 -20.05 -5.39 -10.45
C ILE A 216 -18.71 -5.00 -11.06
N LEU A 217 -18.25 -5.76 -12.05
CA LEU A 217 -16.89 -5.64 -12.60
C LEU A 217 -16.85 -4.94 -13.97
N GLU A 218 -17.99 -4.66 -14.61
CA GLU A 218 -18.03 -3.90 -15.85
C GLU A 218 -17.29 -2.56 -15.76
N PRO A 219 -17.46 -1.74 -14.69
CA PRO A 219 -16.78 -0.46 -14.57
C PRO A 219 -15.24 -0.58 -14.45
N THR A 220 -14.74 -1.76 -14.13
CA THR A 220 -13.32 -2.05 -13.98
C THR A 220 -12.82 -3.11 -14.96
N TYR A 221 -13.49 -3.23 -16.08
CA TYR A 221 -13.13 -4.11 -17.21
C TYR A 221 -12.88 -5.56 -16.79
N GLY A 222 -13.71 -6.08 -15.90
CA GLY A 222 -13.64 -7.46 -15.42
C GLY A 222 -12.61 -7.70 -14.29
N CYS A 223 -11.91 -6.68 -13.84
CA CYS A 223 -10.95 -6.78 -12.74
C CYS A 223 -11.55 -6.38 -11.39
N ILE A 224 -11.14 -7.07 -10.33
CA ILE A 224 -11.44 -6.64 -8.97
C ILE A 224 -10.38 -5.59 -8.58
N VAL A 225 -10.81 -4.33 -8.44
CA VAL A 225 -9.94 -3.19 -8.13
C VAL A 225 -10.25 -2.64 -6.76
N TYR A 226 -11.53 -2.59 -6.38
CA TYR A 226 -12.01 -1.91 -5.18
C TYR A 226 -12.49 -2.89 -4.11
N GLN A 227 -12.32 -2.50 -2.85
CA GLN A 227 -12.83 -3.28 -1.71
C GLN A 227 -14.35 -3.45 -1.79
N GLU A 228 -15.06 -2.43 -2.23
CA GLU A 228 -16.52 -2.43 -2.40
C GLU A 228 -16.98 -3.50 -3.40
N GLN A 229 -16.22 -3.73 -4.47
CA GLN A 229 -16.54 -4.79 -5.43
C GLN A 229 -16.44 -6.17 -4.78
N VAL A 230 -15.45 -6.37 -3.94
CA VAL A 230 -15.31 -7.61 -3.18
C VAL A 230 -16.49 -7.82 -2.25
N MET A 231 -16.90 -6.77 -1.53
CA MET A 231 -18.06 -6.82 -0.64
C MET A 231 -19.34 -7.15 -1.42
N GLN A 232 -19.54 -6.50 -2.57
CA GLN A 232 -20.69 -6.76 -3.46
C GLN A 232 -20.68 -8.19 -4.01
N ILE A 233 -19.53 -8.73 -4.39
CA ILE A 233 -19.37 -10.11 -4.85
C ILE A 233 -19.83 -11.08 -3.77
N VAL A 234 -19.33 -10.92 -2.55
CA VAL A 234 -19.66 -11.79 -1.42
C VAL A 234 -21.14 -11.70 -1.07
N GLN A 235 -21.73 -10.48 -1.11
CA GLN A 235 -23.16 -10.29 -0.92
C GLN A 235 -23.98 -10.99 -2.02
N LYS A 236 -23.61 -10.78 -3.27
CA LYS A 236 -24.41 -11.24 -4.41
C LYS A 236 -24.30 -12.74 -4.66
N LEU A 237 -23.10 -13.32 -4.49
CA LEU A 237 -22.87 -14.74 -4.74
C LEU A 237 -23.11 -15.61 -3.51
N ALA A 238 -22.73 -15.13 -2.32
CA ALA A 238 -22.84 -15.92 -1.09
C ALA A 238 -24.00 -15.51 -0.19
N GLY A 239 -24.76 -14.47 -0.54
CA GLY A 239 -25.90 -13.98 0.23
C GLY A 239 -25.52 -13.38 1.59
N TYR A 240 -24.27 -12.93 1.77
CA TYR A 240 -23.81 -12.36 3.03
C TYR A 240 -24.43 -10.99 3.28
N THR A 241 -24.76 -10.73 4.52
CA THR A 241 -25.07 -9.36 5.00
C THR A 241 -23.79 -8.58 5.24
N LEU A 242 -23.86 -7.24 5.29
CA LEU A 242 -22.71 -6.38 5.63
C LEU A 242 -22.06 -6.78 6.95
N SER A 243 -22.84 -7.16 7.94
CA SER A 243 -22.33 -7.61 9.25
C SER A 243 -21.48 -8.88 9.15
N LEU A 244 -21.86 -9.84 8.26
CA LEU A 244 -21.11 -11.07 8.07
C LEU A 244 -19.81 -10.82 7.28
N ILE A 245 -19.78 -9.83 6.40
CA ILE A 245 -18.58 -9.46 5.66
C ILE A 245 -17.51 -8.94 6.61
N HIS A 246 -17.86 -8.12 7.60
CA HIS A 246 -16.93 -7.62 8.61
C HIS A 246 -16.32 -8.73 9.49
N ILE A 247 -17.05 -9.82 9.74
CA ILE A 247 -16.53 -10.98 10.47
C ILE A 247 -15.49 -11.76 9.64
N SER A 248 -15.63 -11.78 8.32
CA SER A 248 -14.70 -12.49 7.42
C SER A 248 -13.48 -11.67 7.00
N GLU A 249 -13.49 -10.37 7.21
CA GLU A 249 -12.42 -9.45 6.81
C GLU A 249 -11.06 -9.76 7.46
N PRO A 250 -10.95 -10.07 8.77
CA PRO A 250 -9.69 -10.44 9.40
C PRO A 250 -9.03 -11.69 8.81
N THR A 251 -9.82 -12.68 8.45
CA THR A 251 -9.33 -13.94 7.85
C THR A 251 -8.80 -13.72 6.44
N ARG A 252 -9.30 -12.73 5.75
CA ARG A 252 -8.95 -12.44 4.36
C ARG A 252 -7.67 -11.61 4.23
N LEU A 253 -7.41 -10.67 5.14
CA LEU A 253 -6.15 -9.93 5.19
C LEU A 253 -4.95 -10.86 5.43
N GLN A 254 -5.15 -12.00 6.08
CA GLN A 254 -4.12 -13.03 6.28
C GLN A 254 -3.87 -13.90 5.02
N LEU A 255 -4.79 -13.93 4.06
CA LEU A 255 -4.66 -14.72 2.82
C LEU A 255 -4.11 -13.91 1.64
N ILE A 256 -4.03 -12.58 1.77
CA ILE A 256 -3.55 -11.65 0.73
C ILE A 256 -2.20 -11.03 1.10
N SER A 257 -1.71 -11.25 2.33
CA SER A 257 -0.41 -10.77 2.81
C SER A 257 0.71 -11.82 2.62
#